data_5772ecb43a37f1adfd6beddf6fc75cdf
#
_entry.id   5772ecb43a37f1adfd6beddf6fc75cdf
#
_cell.length_a   1.000
_cell.length_b   1.000
_cell.length_c   1.000
_cell.angle_alpha   90.00
_cell.angle_beta   90.00
_cell.angle_gamma   90.00
#
_symmetry.space_group_name_H-M   'P 1'
#
loop_
_entity.id
_entity.type
_entity.pdbx_description
1 polymer ?
#
loop_
_entity_poly.entity_id
_entity_poly.type
_entity_poly.pdbx_seq_one_letter_code
_entity_poly.pdbx_strand_id
1 'polypeptide(L)'
;MRQWRHLACTELFEDAKNKFNCTCAAEYCGRFCQKRRATSCKEQLQKNRGSRSRVYQLFDPTTISLYEVFCDANSEKGFVWTLIESFSRRNKNEFANKPFYKGYPITQDSFTWSKFRLSLPRMIVTANRSTHVRATCNFNTEELQYRDYFRAKLSEIDVMRLNFDGCKKYEFISIRGYNCANCTAHFVQRDFWHAHQYWFALGSIDRVSIYQPIRRCREVRRRRR
;
A
#
# COMPACT_ATOMS: atom_id res chain seq x y z
N MET A 1 17.02 -36.09 -3.23
CA MET A 1 18.11 -35.12 -3.48
C MET A 1 17.50 -33.71 -3.51
N ARG A 2 17.87 -32.83 -2.57
CA ARG A 2 17.41 -31.43 -2.57
C ARG A 2 18.27 -30.65 -3.56
N GLN A 3 17.70 -30.25 -4.65
CA GLN A 3 18.36 -29.42 -5.66
C GLN A 3 18.63 -28.02 -5.08
N TRP A 4 19.89 -27.74 -4.76
CA TRP A 4 20.32 -26.43 -4.27
C TRP A 4 20.26 -25.43 -5.43
N ARG A 5 19.40 -24.42 -5.30
CA ARG A 5 19.24 -23.38 -6.33
C ARG A 5 20.12 -22.18 -6.02
N HIS A 6 21.43 -22.31 -6.22
CA HIS A 6 22.34 -21.18 -6.22
C HIS A 6 22.81 -20.88 -7.65
N LEU A 7 23.01 -19.60 -7.93
CA LEU A 7 23.59 -19.19 -9.19
C LEU A 7 25.10 -19.41 -9.23
N ALA A 8 25.80 -19.14 -8.14
CA ALA A 8 27.22 -19.43 -7.95
C ALA A 8 27.58 -19.34 -6.47
N CYS A 9 28.49 -20.18 -6.02
CA CYS A 9 29.19 -20.06 -4.73
C CYS A 9 30.67 -19.96 -5.03
N THR A 10 31.35 -18.91 -4.55
CA THR A 10 32.79 -18.73 -4.65
C THR A 10 33.44 -19.07 -3.33
N GLU A 11 34.51 -19.84 -3.37
CA GLU A 11 35.35 -20.14 -2.22
C GLU A 11 36.23 -18.92 -1.94
N LEU A 12 36.19 -18.41 -0.71
CA LEU A 12 37.07 -17.32 -0.28
C LEU A 12 38.35 -17.90 0.28
N PHE A 13 39.44 -17.77 -0.45
CA PHE A 13 40.73 -18.38 -0.18
C PHE A 13 41.52 -17.78 1.00
N GLU A 14 41.04 -16.78 1.68
CA GLU A 14 41.75 -16.12 2.79
C GLU A 14 41.02 -16.29 4.13
N ASP A 15 41.08 -17.43 4.69
CA ASP A 15 41.11 -17.75 6.13
C ASP A 15 40.69 -19.19 6.41
N ALA A 16 41.37 -19.85 7.34
CA ALA A 16 41.30 -21.27 7.68
C ALA A 16 39.96 -21.79 8.25
N LYS A 17 38.83 -21.25 7.87
CA LYS A 17 37.46 -21.68 8.25
C LYS A 17 36.54 -21.61 7.06
N ASN A 18 36.61 -22.52 6.10
CA ASN A 18 35.60 -22.81 5.05
C ASN A 18 34.57 -21.71 4.83
N LYS A 19 34.98 -20.55 4.33
CA LYS A 19 34.07 -19.42 4.04
C LYS A 19 33.70 -19.46 2.57
N PHE A 20 32.49 -19.96 2.29
CA PHE A 20 31.86 -19.83 0.99
C PHE A 20 31.01 -18.56 0.98
N ASN A 21 31.10 -17.80 -0.10
CA ASN A 21 30.15 -16.74 -0.40
C ASN A 21 29.29 -17.20 -1.57
N CYS A 22 27.97 -17.33 -1.33
CA CYS A 22 27.01 -17.74 -2.35
C CYS A 22 26.21 -16.55 -2.85
N THR A 23 26.25 -16.34 -4.16
CA THR A 23 25.33 -15.41 -4.82
C THR A 23 24.00 -16.12 -5.01
N CYS A 24 22.95 -15.58 -4.39
CA CYS A 24 21.62 -16.16 -4.46
C CYS A 24 20.84 -15.62 -5.66
N ALA A 25 20.00 -16.47 -6.26
CA ALA A 25 18.95 -15.97 -7.13
C ALA A 25 18.08 -14.94 -6.38
N ALA A 26 17.53 -13.96 -7.10
CA ALA A 26 16.83 -12.81 -6.48
C ALA A 26 15.70 -13.20 -5.52
N GLU A 27 15.07 -14.35 -5.73
CA GLU A 27 14.00 -14.88 -4.87
C GLU A 27 14.49 -15.52 -3.57
N TYR A 28 15.83 -15.73 -3.41
CA TYR A 28 16.42 -16.38 -2.25
C TYR A 28 17.38 -15.44 -1.50
N CYS A 29 17.61 -15.75 -0.23
CA CYS A 29 18.55 -15.06 0.64
C CYS A 29 19.09 -16.01 1.72
N GLY A 30 20.02 -15.49 2.53
CA GLY A 30 20.72 -16.23 3.56
C GLY A 30 22.05 -16.78 3.03
N ARG A 31 22.93 -17.16 3.98
CA ARG A 31 24.31 -17.56 3.67
C ARG A 31 24.41 -18.66 2.61
N PHE A 32 23.42 -19.56 2.56
CA PHE A 32 23.36 -20.70 1.66
C PHE A 32 22.15 -20.66 0.73
N CYS A 33 21.58 -19.47 0.46
CA CYS A 33 20.37 -19.28 -0.37
C CYS A 33 19.17 -20.15 0.07
N GLN A 34 19.11 -20.49 1.35
CA GLN A 34 18.13 -21.43 1.90
C GLN A 34 16.79 -20.78 2.26
N LYS A 35 16.74 -19.44 2.28
CA LYS A 35 15.54 -18.70 2.65
C LYS A 35 14.92 -18.08 1.41
N ARG A 36 13.66 -18.40 1.13
CA ARG A 36 12.90 -17.71 0.10
C ARG A 36 12.48 -16.32 0.60
N ARG A 37 12.68 -15.30 -0.22
CA ARG A 37 12.25 -13.93 0.10
C ARG A 37 10.72 -13.85 0.13
N ALA A 38 10.20 -12.94 0.93
CA ALA A 38 8.78 -12.70 0.99
C ALA A 38 8.32 -11.86 -0.21
N THR A 39 7.11 -12.15 -0.70
CA THR A 39 6.47 -11.44 -1.81
C THR A 39 5.37 -10.50 -1.35
N SER A 40 5.09 -10.45 -0.04
CA SER A 40 4.09 -9.57 0.56
C SER A 40 4.45 -9.21 2.01
N CYS A 41 3.93 -8.10 2.51
CA CYS A 41 4.08 -7.70 3.90
C CYS A 41 3.57 -8.78 4.87
N LYS A 42 2.42 -9.39 4.58
CA LYS A 42 1.88 -10.47 5.41
C LYS A 42 2.84 -11.65 5.52
N GLU A 43 3.39 -12.12 4.39
CA GLU A 43 4.37 -13.21 4.37
C GLU A 43 5.65 -12.83 5.12
N GLN A 44 6.15 -11.61 4.92
CA GLN A 44 7.34 -11.10 5.59
C GLN A 44 7.20 -11.08 7.11
N LEU A 45 6.07 -10.64 7.62
CA LEU A 45 5.80 -10.55 9.05
C LEU A 45 5.52 -11.92 9.68
N GLN A 46 4.93 -12.85 8.94
CA GLN A 46 4.74 -14.23 9.40
C GLN A 46 6.04 -15.00 9.54
N LYS A 47 6.99 -14.79 8.62
CA LYS A 47 8.33 -15.44 8.68
C LYS A 47 9.16 -15.01 9.88
N ASN A 48 8.94 -13.80 10.37
CA ASN A 48 9.71 -13.20 11.44
C ASN A 48 8.79 -12.83 12.61
N ARG A 49 8.54 -13.75 13.52
CA ARG A 49 7.75 -13.49 14.73
C ARG A 49 8.34 -12.30 15.50
N GLY A 50 7.52 -11.30 15.82
CA GLY A 50 7.97 -10.06 16.46
C GLY A 50 8.40 -8.95 15.51
N SER A 51 8.18 -9.10 14.22
CA SER A 51 8.43 -8.03 13.23
C SER A 51 7.62 -6.79 13.53
N ARG A 52 8.28 -5.63 13.42
CA ARG A 52 7.68 -4.30 13.65
C ARG A 52 7.30 -3.66 12.32
N SER A 53 6.44 -2.64 12.40
CA SER A 53 6.16 -1.75 11.26
C SER A 53 7.42 -1.04 10.82
N ARG A 54 7.85 -1.26 9.58
CA ARG A 54 9.03 -0.65 8.97
C ARG A 54 9.08 -0.91 7.47
N VAL A 55 10.09 -0.36 6.82
CA VAL A 55 10.42 -0.67 5.42
C VAL A 55 11.03 -2.07 5.35
N TYR A 56 10.53 -2.87 4.42
CA TYR A 56 11.03 -4.20 4.09
C TYR A 56 11.32 -4.31 2.61
N GLN A 57 12.30 -5.13 2.29
CA GLN A 57 12.60 -5.51 0.93
C GLN A 57 11.79 -6.76 0.57
N LEU A 58 10.91 -6.64 -0.43
CA LEU A 58 10.09 -7.73 -0.96
C LEU A 58 10.58 -8.15 -2.34
N PHE A 59 10.28 -9.39 -2.69
CA PHE A 59 10.56 -9.94 -4.01
C PHE A 59 9.34 -9.81 -4.93
N ASP A 60 9.56 -9.22 -6.10
CA ASP A 60 8.58 -9.15 -7.17
C ASP A 60 8.84 -10.28 -8.17
N PRO A 61 7.99 -11.32 -8.20
CA PRO A 61 8.19 -12.45 -9.11
C PRO A 61 7.95 -12.09 -10.59
N THR A 62 7.27 -10.98 -10.87
CA THR A 62 6.96 -10.56 -12.24
C THR A 62 8.17 -9.93 -12.92
N THR A 63 8.91 -9.12 -12.17
CA THR A 63 10.11 -8.42 -12.67
C THR A 63 11.42 -9.09 -12.24
N ILE A 64 11.33 -10.16 -11.42
CA ILE A 64 12.48 -10.89 -10.84
C ILE A 64 13.42 -9.92 -10.09
N SER A 65 12.84 -8.94 -9.42
CA SER A 65 13.57 -7.87 -8.74
C SER A 65 13.14 -7.69 -7.29
N LEU A 66 13.93 -6.93 -6.55
CA LEU A 66 13.61 -6.52 -5.18
C LEU A 66 13.10 -5.09 -5.19
N TYR A 67 12.16 -4.81 -4.31
CA TYR A 67 11.65 -3.45 -4.10
C TYR A 67 11.40 -3.20 -2.62
N GLU A 68 11.52 -1.95 -2.21
CA GLU A 68 11.26 -1.52 -0.85
C GLU A 68 9.82 -1.07 -0.68
N VAL A 69 9.21 -1.46 0.43
CA VAL A 69 7.85 -1.06 0.77
C VAL A 69 7.68 -0.98 2.29
N PHE A 70 6.92 -0.01 2.75
CA PHE A 70 6.57 0.06 4.16
C PHE A 70 5.46 -0.94 4.48
N CYS A 71 5.71 -1.82 5.46
CA CYS A 71 4.75 -2.74 6.02
C CYS A 71 4.36 -2.30 7.43
N ASP A 72 3.07 -2.09 7.65
CA ASP A 72 2.55 -1.79 8.97
C ASP A 72 1.85 -3.02 9.57
N ALA A 73 2.37 -3.45 10.71
CA ALA A 73 1.94 -4.66 11.41
C ALA A 73 1.14 -4.37 12.69
N ASN A 74 1.26 -3.15 13.22
CA ASN A 74 0.93 -2.91 14.61
C ASN A 74 -0.11 -1.81 14.83
N SER A 75 -0.39 -0.97 13.85
CA SER A 75 -1.28 0.18 14.03
C SER A 75 -2.75 -0.21 14.20
N GLU A 76 -3.17 -1.32 13.57
CA GLU A 76 -4.54 -1.83 13.69
C GLU A 76 -4.53 -3.33 13.96
N LYS A 77 -5.13 -3.73 15.09
CA LYS A 77 -5.22 -5.13 15.50
C LYS A 77 -5.92 -5.98 14.43
N GLY A 78 -5.28 -7.07 14.01
CA GLY A 78 -5.82 -8.01 13.03
C GLY A 78 -5.52 -7.66 11.58
N PHE A 79 -4.85 -6.54 11.32
CA PHE A 79 -4.47 -6.12 9.97
C PHE A 79 -2.95 -6.08 9.79
N VAL A 80 -2.54 -6.40 8.59
CA VAL A 80 -1.21 -6.10 8.05
C VAL A 80 -1.40 -5.25 6.81
N TRP A 81 -0.81 -4.06 6.82
CA TRP A 81 -0.97 -3.11 5.71
C TRP A 81 0.30 -3.01 4.88
N THR A 82 0.12 -2.95 3.58
CA THR A 82 1.18 -2.65 2.61
C THR A 82 0.94 -1.25 2.07
N LEU A 83 1.92 -0.37 2.22
CA LEU A 83 1.82 0.99 1.68
C LEU A 83 1.99 0.97 0.17
N ILE A 84 1.03 1.50 -0.57
CA ILE A 84 1.05 1.54 -2.04
C ILE A 84 1.36 2.93 -2.58
N GLU A 85 1.04 3.97 -1.82
CA GLU A 85 1.31 5.37 -2.16
C GLU A 85 1.54 6.20 -0.91
N SER A 86 2.51 7.10 -0.96
CA SER A 86 2.75 8.14 0.04
C SER A 86 3.33 9.39 -0.61
N PHE A 87 2.86 10.56 -0.20
CA PHE A 87 3.43 11.82 -0.65
C PHE A 87 3.26 12.93 0.39
N SER A 88 4.22 13.85 0.40
CA SER A 88 4.12 15.09 1.17
C SER A 88 3.31 16.14 0.40
N ARG A 89 2.79 17.12 1.13
CA ARG A 89 2.09 18.27 0.54
C ARG A 89 2.87 18.94 -0.60
N ARG A 90 4.20 19.03 -0.48
CA ARG A 90 5.06 19.64 -1.51
C ARG A 90 4.98 18.90 -2.84
N ASN A 91 4.83 17.59 -2.78
CA ASN A 91 4.82 16.71 -3.96
C ASN A 91 3.42 16.40 -4.49
N LYS A 92 2.36 16.97 -3.92
CA LYS A 92 0.96 16.67 -4.27
C LYS A 92 0.66 16.76 -5.77
N ASN A 93 1.28 17.70 -6.48
CA ASN A 93 1.04 17.91 -7.91
C ASN A 93 1.55 16.76 -8.78
N GLU A 94 2.54 16.00 -8.31
CA GLU A 94 3.03 14.81 -9.02
C GLU A 94 2.04 13.63 -8.95
N PHE A 95 1.16 13.64 -7.95
CA PHE A 95 0.15 12.60 -7.73
C PHE A 95 -1.24 13.06 -8.18
N ALA A 96 -1.43 14.35 -8.39
CA ALA A 96 -2.70 14.90 -8.86
C ALA A 96 -3.07 14.33 -10.23
N ASN A 97 -4.35 14.00 -10.43
CA ASN A 97 -4.90 13.45 -11.69
C ASN A 97 -4.26 12.12 -12.13
N LYS A 98 -3.70 11.37 -11.18
CA LYS A 98 -3.11 10.05 -11.42
C LYS A 98 -3.89 8.98 -10.64
N PRO A 99 -5.04 8.52 -11.14
CA PRO A 99 -5.84 7.51 -10.47
C PRO A 99 -5.07 6.19 -10.32
N PHE A 100 -5.43 5.38 -9.32
CA PHE A 100 -4.72 4.14 -9.02
C PHE A 100 -4.82 3.08 -10.13
N TYR A 101 -5.86 3.12 -10.95
CA TYR A 101 -6.00 2.21 -12.09
C TYR A 101 -5.10 2.57 -13.29
N LYS A 102 -4.31 3.64 -13.19
CA LYS A 102 -3.26 4.00 -14.17
C LYS A 102 -1.87 3.80 -13.58
N GLY A 103 -0.96 3.35 -14.43
CA GLY A 103 0.44 3.13 -14.06
C GLY A 103 1.24 4.43 -14.02
N TYR A 104 1.53 4.92 -12.83
CA TYR A 104 2.42 6.05 -12.59
C TYR A 104 3.36 5.74 -11.42
N PRO A 105 4.33 4.83 -11.59
CA PRO A 105 5.26 4.49 -10.52
C PRO A 105 6.15 5.70 -10.19
N ILE A 106 6.39 5.90 -8.90
CA ILE A 106 7.24 6.95 -8.38
C ILE A 106 8.13 6.33 -7.32
N THR A 107 9.44 6.35 -7.49
CA THR A 107 10.44 5.77 -6.58
C THR A 107 10.06 4.35 -6.08
N GLN A 108 9.45 3.54 -6.96
CA GLN A 108 8.83 2.27 -6.60
C GLN A 108 9.80 1.19 -6.07
N ASP A 109 11.09 1.37 -6.27
CA ASP A 109 12.11 0.42 -5.85
C ASP A 109 12.87 0.91 -4.60
N SER A 110 12.74 2.22 -4.25
CA SER A 110 13.36 2.86 -3.09
C SER A 110 12.34 3.70 -2.36
N PHE A 111 11.96 3.26 -1.18
CA PHE A 111 10.87 3.87 -0.41
C PHE A 111 11.24 5.23 0.18
N THR A 112 10.36 6.22 0.01
CA THR A 112 10.38 7.48 0.76
C THR A 112 8.97 7.92 1.13
N TRP A 113 8.79 8.47 2.33
CA TRP A 113 7.48 8.98 2.77
C TRP A 113 6.98 10.17 1.94
N SER A 114 7.91 10.99 1.46
CA SER A 114 7.56 12.23 0.78
C SER A 114 7.12 12.03 -0.67
N LYS A 115 7.50 10.90 -1.29
CA LYS A 115 7.29 10.68 -2.71
C LYS A 115 7.46 9.19 -3.05
N PHE A 116 6.37 8.45 -3.04
CA PHE A 116 6.38 7.01 -3.29
C PHE A 116 5.07 6.55 -3.92
N ARG A 117 5.15 5.73 -4.94
CA ARG A 117 4.02 4.98 -5.49
C ARG A 117 4.51 3.73 -6.20
N LEU A 118 3.93 2.60 -5.88
CA LEU A 118 4.17 1.35 -6.57
C LEU A 118 3.64 1.41 -8.02
N SER A 119 4.23 0.61 -8.89
CA SER A 119 3.68 0.38 -10.24
C SER A 119 2.30 -0.29 -10.16
N LEU A 120 1.49 -0.07 -11.19
CA LEU A 120 0.15 -0.67 -11.26
C LEU A 120 0.18 -2.21 -11.13
N PRO A 121 1.09 -2.96 -11.78
CA PRO A 121 1.17 -4.41 -11.58
C PRO A 121 1.40 -4.79 -10.12
N ARG A 122 2.33 -4.12 -9.40
CA ARG A 122 2.59 -4.37 -7.97
C ARG A 122 1.37 -4.03 -7.10
N MET A 123 0.69 -2.93 -7.40
CA MET A 123 -0.55 -2.55 -6.70
C MET A 123 -1.66 -3.57 -6.93
N ILE A 124 -1.85 -4.07 -8.15
CA ILE A 124 -2.84 -5.11 -8.47
C ILE A 124 -2.52 -6.42 -7.73
N VAL A 125 -1.26 -6.86 -7.74
CA VAL A 125 -0.84 -8.06 -6.98
C VAL A 125 -1.11 -7.90 -5.49
N THR A 126 -0.84 -6.71 -4.94
CA THR A 126 -1.13 -6.38 -3.54
C THR A 126 -2.63 -6.42 -3.27
N ALA A 127 -3.44 -5.77 -4.10
CA ALA A 127 -4.90 -5.74 -3.97
C ALA A 127 -5.53 -7.14 -4.05
N ASN A 128 -5.09 -7.99 -4.99
CA ASN A 128 -5.59 -9.36 -5.13
C ASN A 128 -5.34 -10.26 -3.91
N ARG A 129 -4.39 -9.87 -3.04
CA ARG A 129 -4.05 -10.58 -1.78
C ARG A 129 -4.57 -9.85 -0.55
N SER A 130 -5.32 -8.78 -0.72
CA SER A 130 -5.81 -7.91 0.34
C SER A 130 -7.33 -7.95 0.41
N THR A 131 -7.85 -7.67 1.58
CA THR A 131 -9.30 -7.61 1.85
C THR A 131 -9.79 -6.18 2.01
N HIS A 132 -8.91 -5.26 2.38
CA HIS A 132 -9.26 -3.89 2.74
C HIS A 132 -8.31 -2.88 2.09
N VAL A 133 -8.81 -1.68 1.97
CA VAL A 133 -8.06 -0.45 1.65
C VAL A 133 -8.23 0.53 2.79
N ARG A 134 -7.16 1.25 3.13
CA ARG A 134 -7.23 2.38 4.05
C ARG A 134 -6.43 3.56 3.52
N ALA A 135 -6.78 4.72 4.00
CA ALA A 135 -6.00 5.91 3.82
C ALA A 135 -5.86 6.65 5.15
N THR A 136 -4.73 7.26 5.38
CA THR A 136 -4.40 7.98 6.61
C THR A 136 -3.52 9.19 6.31
N CYS A 137 -3.58 10.23 7.15
CA CYS A 137 -2.67 11.38 7.10
C CYS A 137 -1.59 11.27 8.18
N ASN A 138 -0.44 11.90 7.91
CA ASN A 138 0.66 12.08 8.88
C ASN A 138 1.15 10.79 9.55
N PHE A 139 0.91 9.63 8.95
CA PHE A 139 1.26 8.33 9.56
C PHE A 139 2.76 8.23 9.91
N ASN A 140 3.61 8.87 9.13
CA ASN A 140 5.07 8.86 9.32
C ASN A 140 5.55 9.63 10.57
N THR A 141 4.74 10.55 11.09
CA THR A 141 5.09 11.42 12.23
C THR A 141 4.23 11.20 13.46
N GLU A 142 2.97 10.82 13.25
CA GLU A 142 1.97 10.71 14.32
C GLU A 142 1.44 9.28 14.48
N GLU A 143 1.97 8.33 13.71
CA GLU A 143 1.44 6.96 13.60
C GLU A 143 -0.03 6.96 13.13
N LEU A 144 -0.80 5.94 13.50
CA LEU A 144 -2.20 5.89 13.11
C LEU A 144 -3.05 6.82 13.99
N GLN A 145 -3.51 7.89 13.38
CA GLN A 145 -4.57 8.73 13.93
C GLN A 145 -5.85 8.47 13.14
N TYR A 146 -6.98 8.32 13.84
CA TYR A 146 -8.30 8.25 13.21
C TYR A 146 -8.83 9.64 12.85
N ARG A 147 -7.95 10.48 12.30
CA ARG A 147 -8.22 11.81 11.77
C ARG A 147 -7.80 11.83 10.32
N ASP A 148 -8.67 12.33 9.44
CA ASP A 148 -8.48 12.23 7.99
C ASP A 148 -8.13 10.79 7.56
N TYR A 149 -8.97 9.89 7.99
CA TYR A 149 -8.84 8.45 7.88
C TYR A 149 -10.06 7.82 7.22
N PHE A 150 -9.86 6.79 6.43
CA PHE A 150 -10.92 5.86 6.06
C PHE A 150 -10.41 4.43 5.97
N ARG A 151 -11.34 3.49 6.17
CA ARG A 151 -11.17 2.07 5.88
C ARG A 151 -12.41 1.51 5.22
N ALA A 152 -12.20 0.73 4.16
CA ALA A 152 -13.26 0.03 3.45
C ALA A 152 -12.80 -1.34 2.96
N LYS A 153 -13.74 -2.25 2.71
CA LYS A 153 -13.44 -3.50 2.02
C LYS A 153 -13.11 -3.23 0.56
N LEU A 154 -12.15 -3.95 0.00
CA LEU A 154 -11.85 -3.87 -1.43
C LEU A 154 -13.01 -4.34 -2.31
N SER A 155 -13.88 -5.22 -1.79
CA SER A 155 -15.13 -5.59 -2.48
C SER A 155 -16.10 -4.42 -2.67
N GLU A 156 -16.00 -3.39 -1.85
CA GLU A 156 -16.80 -2.16 -1.94
C GLU A 156 -16.07 -1.06 -2.73
N ILE A 157 -14.77 -0.92 -2.50
CA ILE A 157 -13.92 0.12 -3.11
C ILE A 157 -12.65 -0.52 -3.67
N ASP A 158 -12.69 -1.03 -4.90
CA ASP A 158 -11.49 -1.48 -5.62
C ASP A 158 -10.84 -0.30 -6.33
N VAL A 159 -9.96 0.39 -5.62
CA VAL A 159 -9.25 1.57 -6.15
C VAL A 159 -8.36 1.26 -7.36
N MET A 160 -7.95 -0.01 -7.55
CA MET A 160 -7.09 -0.41 -8.66
C MET A 160 -7.84 -0.57 -9.98
N ARG A 161 -9.16 -0.73 -9.94
CA ARG A 161 -9.99 -1.01 -11.12
C ARG A 161 -11.12 -0.02 -11.32
N LEU A 162 -11.27 0.91 -10.38
CA LEU A 162 -12.48 1.72 -10.27
C LEU A 162 -12.29 3.12 -10.87
N ASN A 163 -12.86 3.33 -12.04
CA ASN A 163 -13.24 4.65 -12.53
C ASN A 163 -14.68 4.91 -12.10
N PHE A 164 -14.88 5.64 -11.02
CA PHE A 164 -16.17 5.70 -10.36
C PHE A 164 -16.45 7.06 -9.72
N ASP A 165 -17.71 7.42 -9.69
CA ASP A 165 -18.23 8.59 -8.99
C ASP A 165 -19.59 8.23 -8.38
N GLY A 166 -19.66 8.12 -7.06
CA GLY A 166 -20.89 7.73 -6.38
C GLY A 166 -20.69 7.25 -4.95
N CYS A 167 -21.75 6.66 -4.42
CA CYS A 167 -21.77 6.20 -3.03
C CYS A 167 -21.15 4.83 -2.85
N LYS A 168 -20.26 4.72 -1.88
CA LYS A 168 -19.58 3.47 -1.48
C LYS A 168 -19.73 3.24 0.01
N LYS A 169 -19.70 1.97 0.42
CA LYS A 169 -19.76 1.57 1.81
C LYS A 169 -18.39 1.60 2.45
N TYR A 170 -18.30 2.20 3.62
CA TYR A 170 -17.11 2.26 4.45
C TYR A 170 -17.34 1.55 5.77
N GLU A 171 -16.32 0.88 6.29
CA GLU A 171 -16.34 0.37 7.65
C GLU A 171 -16.16 1.51 8.65
N PHE A 172 -15.29 2.45 8.33
CA PHE A 172 -15.05 3.64 9.13
C PHE A 172 -14.51 4.77 8.25
N ILE A 173 -14.99 5.97 8.49
CA ILE A 173 -14.50 7.21 7.90
C ILE A 173 -14.48 8.31 8.96
N SER A 174 -13.38 9.05 9.01
CA SER A 174 -13.20 10.21 9.87
C SER A 174 -12.48 11.30 9.06
N ILE A 175 -13.21 12.28 8.59
CA ILE A 175 -12.64 13.35 7.77
C ILE A 175 -13.17 14.70 8.28
N ARG A 176 -12.25 15.58 8.67
CA ARG A 176 -12.56 16.96 9.11
C ARG A 176 -13.65 17.01 10.18
N GLY A 177 -13.54 16.18 11.22
CA GLY A 177 -14.47 16.15 12.34
C GLY A 177 -15.79 15.42 12.08
N TYR A 178 -16.02 14.94 10.85
CA TYR A 178 -17.13 14.04 10.55
C TYR A 178 -16.68 12.59 10.69
N ASN A 179 -17.36 11.84 11.56
CA ASN A 179 -17.07 10.43 11.80
C ASN A 179 -18.30 9.58 11.51
N CYS A 180 -18.13 8.45 10.86
CA CYS A 180 -19.17 7.43 10.81
C CYS A 180 -18.58 6.03 10.67
N ALA A 181 -19.27 5.06 11.27
CA ALA A 181 -18.95 3.64 11.15
C ALA A 181 -20.07 2.94 10.36
N ASN A 182 -19.70 1.94 9.55
CA ASN A 182 -20.64 1.16 8.70
C ASN A 182 -21.60 2.04 7.89
N CYS A 183 -21.07 3.08 7.28
CA CYS A 183 -21.85 4.09 6.57
C CYS A 183 -21.52 4.13 5.08
N THR A 184 -22.33 4.89 4.33
CA THR A 184 -22.09 5.20 2.93
C THR A 184 -21.66 6.65 2.79
N ALA A 185 -20.58 6.85 2.02
CA ALA A 185 -20.12 8.18 1.65
C ALA A 185 -19.75 8.21 0.17
N HIS A 186 -19.67 9.42 -0.37
CA HIS A 186 -19.34 9.62 -1.76
C HIS A 186 -17.87 9.37 -2.04
N PHE A 187 -17.58 8.53 -3.02
CA PHE A 187 -16.24 8.23 -3.50
C PHE A 187 -16.11 8.64 -4.97
N VAL A 188 -15.01 9.29 -5.31
CA VAL A 188 -14.72 9.69 -6.69
C VAL A 188 -13.30 9.29 -7.04
N GLN A 189 -13.15 8.60 -8.16
CA GLN A 189 -11.88 8.39 -8.84
C GLN A 189 -12.11 8.42 -10.35
N ARG A 190 -11.60 9.43 -11.06
CA ARG A 190 -11.82 9.66 -12.49
C ARG A 190 -10.56 10.05 -13.23
N ASP A 191 -10.55 9.88 -14.56
CA ASP A 191 -9.46 10.25 -15.47
C ASP A 191 -9.21 11.74 -15.59
N PHE A 192 -10.28 12.53 -15.44
CA PHE A 192 -10.27 13.98 -15.70
C PHE A 192 -10.79 14.75 -14.49
N TRP A 193 -10.23 15.96 -14.28
CA TRP A 193 -10.69 16.91 -13.31
C TRP A 193 -10.51 16.55 -11.84
N HIS A 194 -9.38 16.91 -11.28
CA HIS A 194 -9.15 17.26 -9.86
C HIS A 194 -9.82 16.43 -8.75
N ALA A 195 -10.68 15.45 -9.06
CA ALA A 195 -11.63 14.98 -8.08
C ALA A 195 -11.10 13.84 -7.19
N HIS A 196 -10.41 12.87 -7.75
CA HIS A 196 -10.14 11.63 -7.03
C HIS A 196 -9.17 11.76 -5.86
N GLN A 197 -8.26 12.69 -5.92
CA GLN A 197 -7.26 12.86 -4.87
C GLN A 197 -7.65 13.85 -3.78
N TYR A 198 -8.67 14.66 -3.98
CA TYR A 198 -9.13 15.58 -2.94
C TYR A 198 -9.87 14.90 -1.81
N TRP A 199 -10.44 13.74 -2.07
CA TRP A 199 -11.11 12.93 -1.05
C TRP A 199 -10.15 11.98 -0.34
N PHE A 200 -9.03 11.65 -0.99
CA PHE A 200 -8.01 10.72 -0.52
C PHE A 200 -6.60 11.28 -0.59
N ALA A 201 -6.46 12.55 -0.92
CA ALA A 201 -5.19 13.24 -0.80
C ALA A 201 -4.89 13.45 0.67
N LEU A 202 -4.25 12.49 1.20
CA LEU A 202 -3.78 12.33 2.55
C LEU A 202 -2.49 13.10 2.72
N GLY A 203 -2.59 14.35 2.64
CA GLY A 203 -1.51 15.26 2.85
C GLY A 203 -2.06 16.66 2.83
N SER A 204 -2.31 17.20 4.01
CA SER A 204 -2.48 18.62 4.30
C SER A 204 -3.29 19.40 3.26
N ILE A 205 -4.55 19.55 3.54
CA ILE A 205 -5.45 20.44 2.82
C ILE A 205 -5.32 21.84 3.42
N ASP A 206 -4.40 22.63 2.86
CA ASP A 206 -4.51 24.07 2.94
C ASP A 206 -5.01 24.61 1.60
N ARG A 207 -6.20 25.17 1.65
CA ARG A 207 -6.80 26.04 0.66
C ARG A 207 -6.93 25.48 -0.76
N VAL A 208 -7.73 24.45 -0.93
CA VAL A 208 -8.59 24.35 -2.10
C VAL A 208 -10.00 24.37 -1.60
N SER A 209 -10.74 25.36 -2.03
CA SER A 209 -12.15 25.58 -1.68
C SER A 209 -12.98 24.36 -2.06
N ILE A 210 -13.16 23.45 -1.13
CA ILE A 210 -14.15 22.39 -1.25
C ILE A 210 -15.28 22.78 -0.30
N TYR A 211 -16.04 23.76 -0.72
CA TYR A 211 -17.40 23.95 -0.27
C TYR A 211 -18.29 22.93 -0.97
N GLN A 212 -18.14 21.67 -0.61
CA GLN A 212 -19.22 20.72 -0.76
C GLN A 212 -19.28 19.89 0.52
N PRO A 213 -20.39 19.98 1.28
CA PRO A 213 -20.59 19.10 2.42
C PRO A 213 -20.51 17.67 1.93
N ILE A 214 -19.96 16.79 2.76
CA ILE A 214 -20.00 15.33 2.55
C ILE A 214 -21.42 15.00 2.15
N ARG A 215 -21.68 14.72 0.86
CA ARG A 215 -23.00 14.34 0.41
C ARG A 215 -23.32 13.01 1.05
N ARG A 216 -24.22 13.02 2.04
CA ARG A 216 -24.80 11.81 2.58
C ARG A 216 -25.49 11.09 1.44
N CYS A 217 -25.05 9.89 1.14
CA CYS A 217 -25.77 9.01 0.25
C CYS A 217 -27.10 8.66 0.92
N ARG A 218 -28.21 9.12 0.37
CA ARG A 218 -29.53 8.66 0.83
C ARG A 218 -29.68 7.20 0.41
N GLU A 219 -29.93 6.31 1.37
CA GLU A 219 -30.43 4.97 1.08
C GLU A 219 -31.68 5.11 0.22
N VAL A 220 -31.61 4.64 -1.01
CA VAL A 220 -32.80 4.44 -1.83
C VAL A 220 -33.54 3.25 -1.22
N ARG A 221 -34.47 3.51 -0.32
CA ARG A 221 -35.42 2.48 0.11
C ARG A 221 -36.12 2.00 -1.14
N ARG A 222 -35.78 0.83 -1.61
CA ARG A 222 -36.57 0.10 -2.59
C ARG A 222 -37.94 -0.13 -1.96
N ARG A 223 -38.94 0.67 -2.32
CA ARG A 223 -40.32 0.33 -2.06
C ARG A 223 -40.59 -0.97 -2.82
N ARG A 224 -40.72 -2.06 -2.08
CA ARG A 224 -41.33 -3.26 -2.61
C ARG A 224 -42.78 -2.91 -2.95
N ARG A 225 -43.12 -2.98 -4.20
CA ARG A 225 -44.51 -3.15 -4.66
C ARG A 225 -44.78 -4.65 -4.77
#